data_bdfee02800bf7b5f4a81a953fa1ace0f
#
_entry.id   bdfee02800bf7b5f4a81a953fa1ace0f
#
_cell.length_a   1.000
_cell.length_b   1.000
_cell.length_c   1.000
_cell.angle_alpha   90.00
_cell.angle_beta   90.00
_cell.angle_gamma   90.00
#
_symmetry.space_group_name_H-M   'P 1'
#
loop_
_entity.id
_entity.type
_entity.pdbx_description
1 polymer ?
#
loop_
_entity_poly.entity_id
_entity_poly.type
_entity_poly.pdbx_seq_one_letter_code
_entity_poly.pdbx_strand_id
1 'polypeptide(L)'
;TTMINNIGENVISPNYVSMAEAATSFASGTGPLARYCDAIGVSGEAAALAEARSGWQDLMSAVQAIEMHPIGPVAENEGFLRHRIHSYASGPLSPCGIDQTAASVDDPGFEITNRSLNQRGVGAIEYLLYEETLQHRCSAGNPVTEVWNDLGETDRKVDRCLAAQLIAEDVAGAATLARDRWSDYLSEFAAESNIGASTQLMTDAFFVLDKLVKDQKLGLPLGINPTCRLITCPDSIESEYSFNSLITVRDNLVAFKRLFSGADGQ
;
A
#
# COMPACT_ATOMS: atom_id res chain seq x y z
N THR A 1 -14.24 14.57 -25.13
CA THR A 1 -14.98 13.31 -24.83
C THR A 1 -14.05 12.11 -25.07
N THR A 2 -13.52 11.92 -26.30
CA THR A 2 -12.71 10.75 -26.65
C THR A 2 -11.48 10.55 -25.75
N MET A 3 -10.74 11.62 -25.41
CA MET A 3 -9.57 11.54 -24.53
C MET A 3 -9.95 11.09 -23.11
N ILE A 4 -10.96 11.71 -22.50
CA ILE A 4 -11.42 11.36 -21.15
C ILE A 4 -11.92 9.92 -21.08
N ASN A 5 -12.70 9.49 -22.10
CA ASN A 5 -13.15 8.11 -22.20
C ASN A 5 -11.97 7.14 -22.32
N ASN A 6 -11.01 7.44 -23.20
CA ASN A 6 -9.81 6.60 -23.35
C ASN A 6 -9.03 6.46 -22.03
N ILE A 7 -8.82 7.56 -21.33
CA ILE A 7 -8.10 7.53 -20.03
C ILE A 7 -8.93 6.74 -19.01
N GLY A 8 -10.22 7.00 -18.88
CA GLY A 8 -11.10 6.31 -17.93
C GLY A 8 -11.15 4.80 -18.17
N GLU A 9 -11.41 4.40 -19.41
CA GLU A 9 -11.64 3.00 -19.79
C GLU A 9 -10.32 2.21 -19.95
N ASN A 10 -9.28 2.80 -20.53
CA ASN A 10 -8.09 2.07 -20.97
C ASN A 10 -6.84 2.34 -20.11
N VAL A 11 -6.90 3.27 -19.15
CA VAL A 11 -5.80 3.52 -18.21
C VAL A 11 -6.27 3.32 -16.77
N ILE A 12 -7.27 4.08 -16.31
CA ILE A 12 -7.67 4.07 -14.90
C ILE A 12 -8.38 2.76 -14.53
N SER A 13 -9.37 2.32 -15.33
CA SER A 13 -10.09 1.07 -15.06
C SER A 13 -9.17 -0.15 -14.98
N PRO A 14 -8.24 -0.37 -15.93
CA PRO A 14 -7.27 -1.46 -15.81
C PRO A 14 -6.38 -1.38 -14.58
N ASN A 15 -5.98 -0.18 -14.14
CA ASN A 15 -5.19 -0.02 -12.92
C ASN A 15 -5.97 -0.47 -11.67
N TYR A 16 -7.25 -0.09 -11.54
CA TYR A 16 -8.11 -0.56 -10.44
C TYR A 16 -8.33 -2.07 -10.48
N VAL A 17 -8.52 -2.66 -11.67
CA VAL A 17 -8.66 -4.11 -11.85
C VAL A 17 -7.37 -4.81 -11.40
N SER A 18 -6.22 -4.38 -11.93
CA SER A 18 -4.92 -4.97 -11.59
C SER A 18 -4.61 -4.90 -10.09
N MET A 19 -4.92 -3.77 -9.45
CA MET A 19 -4.73 -3.62 -8.00
C MET A 19 -5.63 -4.57 -7.21
N ALA A 20 -6.92 -4.68 -7.57
CA ALA A 20 -7.85 -5.57 -6.88
C ALA A 20 -7.48 -7.05 -7.08
N GLU A 21 -7.04 -7.44 -8.27
CA GLU A 21 -6.58 -8.80 -8.57
C GLU A 21 -5.28 -9.13 -7.81
N ALA A 22 -4.30 -8.24 -7.82
CA ALA A 22 -3.05 -8.42 -7.07
C ALA A 22 -3.31 -8.56 -5.56
N ALA A 23 -4.14 -7.69 -4.99
CA ALA A 23 -4.49 -7.72 -3.57
C ALA A 23 -5.25 -9.02 -3.21
N THR A 24 -6.24 -9.41 -4.01
CA THR A 24 -7.01 -10.64 -3.79
C THR A 24 -6.14 -11.89 -3.91
N SER A 25 -5.28 -11.95 -4.92
CA SER A 25 -4.35 -13.06 -5.11
C SER A 25 -3.36 -13.17 -3.95
N PHE A 26 -2.82 -12.05 -3.49
CA PHE A 26 -1.87 -12.00 -2.38
C PHE A 26 -2.52 -12.44 -1.05
N ALA A 27 -3.75 -12.00 -0.76
CA ALA A 27 -4.50 -12.31 0.45
C ALA A 27 -5.17 -13.68 0.43
N SER A 28 -5.21 -14.39 -0.71
CA SER A 28 -5.94 -15.65 -0.81
C SER A 28 -5.35 -16.74 0.10
N GLY A 29 -6.19 -17.65 0.59
CA GLY A 29 -5.76 -18.80 1.42
C GLY A 29 -4.80 -19.78 0.74
N THR A 30 -4.57 -19.65 -0.57
CA THR A 30 -3.55 -20.37 -1.34
C THR A 30 -2.52 -19.43 -1.96
N GLY A 31 -2.58 -18.16 -1.62
CA GLY A 31 -1.69 -17.12 -2.10
C GLY A 31 -0.27 -17.23 -1.53
N PRO A 32 0.65 -16.38 -2.01
CA PRO A 32 2.05 -16.43 -1.58
C PRO A 32 2.21 -16.15 -0.08
N LEU A 33 1.38 -15.29 0.50
CA LEU A 33 1.42 -14.99 1.94
C LEU A 33 0.97 -16.20 2.76
N ALA A 34 -0.15 -16.86 2.40
CA ALA A 34 -0.63 -18.05 3.11
C ALA A 34 0.39 -19.19 3.04
N ARG A 35 1.01 -19.42 1.88
CA ARG A 35 2.07 -20.43 1.74
C ARG A 35 3.29 -20.15 2.63
N TYR A 36 3.66 -18.87 2.81
CA TYR A 36 4.71 -18.51 3.76
C TYR A 36 4.28 -18.82 5.19
N CYS A 37 3.06 -18.43 5.60
CA CYS A 37 2.58 -18.73 6.94
C CYS A 37 2.59 -20.22 7.26
N ASP A 38 2.17 -21.05 6.31
CA ASP A 38 2.16 -22.51 6.44
C ASP A 38 3.59 -23.12 6.50
N ALA A 39 4.58 -22.41 5.96
CA ALA A 39 5.96 -22.88 5.90
C ALA A 39 6.81 -22.46 7.11
N ILE A 40 6.29 -21.65 8.03
CA ILE A 40 7.04 -21.18 9.20
C ILE A 40 7.46 -22.37 10.07
N GLY A 41 8.74 -22.44 10.38
CA GLY A 41 9.33 -23.51 11.22
C GLY A 41 9.51 -24.85 10.52
N VAL A 42 9.23 -24.97 9.22
CA VAL A 42 9.44 -26.20 8.42
C VAL A 42 10.41 -25.98 7.26
N SER A 43 10.80 -27.06 6.60
CA SER A 43 11.67 -26.97 5.43
C SER A 43 10.97 -26.18 4.30
N GLY A 44 11.68 -25.22 3.70
CA GLY A 44 11.14 -24.39 2.63
C GLY A 44 10.68 -22.98 3.08
N GLU A 45 10.68 -22.66 4.37
CA GLU A 45 10.30 -21.35 4.90
C GLU A 45 10.96 -20.19 4.13
N ALA A 46 12.28 -20.25 3.90
CA ALA A 46 12.99 -19.16 3.20
C ALA A 46 12.52 -18.97 1.74
N ALA A 47 12.21 -20.05 1.04
CA ALA A 47 11.69 -19.98 -0.33
C ALA A 47 10.26 -19.42 -0.34
N ALA A 48 9.41 -19.85 0.58
CA ALA A 48 8.05 -19.35 0.71
C ALA A 48 8.04 -17.85 1.11
N LEU A 49 8.94 -17.41 2.00
CA LEU A 49 9.11 -15.99 2.33
C LEU A 49 9.53 -15.17 1.09
N ALA A 50 10.45 -15.70 0.27
CA ALA A 50 10.85 -15.03 -0.96
C ALA A 50 9.68 -14.88 -1.94
N GLU A 51 8.82 -15.91 -2.07
CA GLU A 51 7.59 -15.82 -2.87
C GLU A 51 6.59 -14.80 -2.28
N ALA A 52 6.41 -14.76 -0.97
CA ALA A 52 5.55 -13.79 -0.31
C ALA A 52 6.05 -12.35 -0.55
N ARG A 53 7.37 -12.13 -0.44
CA ARG A 53 8.00 -10.83 -0.74
C ARG A 53 7.83 -10.42 -2.20
N SER A 54 7.96 -11.36 -3.15
CA SER A 54 7.70 -11.09 -4.57
C SER A 54 6.23 -10.73 -4.82
N GLY A 55 5.29 -11.48 -4.24
CA GLY A 55 3.86 -11.16 -4.34
C GLY A 55 3.50 -9.80 -3.74
N TRP A 56 4.16 -9.42 -2.63
CA TRP A 56 4.02 -8.07 -2.08
C TRP A 56 4.55 -6.99 -3.03
N GLN A 57 5.68 -7.22 -3.71
CA GLN A 57 6.22 -6.27 -4.70
C GLN A 57 5.26 -6.07 -5.89
N ASP A 58 4.64 -7.15 -6.38
CA ASP A 58 3.62 -7.07 -7.45
C ASP A 58 2.40 -6.25 -6.99
N LEU A 59 1.92 -6.49 -5.76
CA LEU A 59 0.83 -5.71 -5.16
C LEU A 59 1.23 -4.23 -5.00
N MET A 60 2.42 -3.95 -4.49
CA MET A 60 2.90 -2.58 -4.31
C MET A 60 2.99 -1.85 -5.66
N SER A 61 3.50 -2.49 -6.71
CA SER A 61 3.56 -1.90 -8.06
C SER A 61 2.18 -1.53 -8.59
N ALA A 62 1.16 -2.36 -8.35
CA ALA A 62 -0.22 -2.06 -8.73
C ALA A 62 -0.80 -0.89 -7.92
N VAL A 63 -0.48 -0.78 -6.63
CA VAL A 63 -0.86 0.35 -5.77
C VAL A 63 -0.21 1.65 -6.26
N GLN A 64 1.06 1.61 -6.67
CA GLN A 64 1.77 2.80 -7.20
C GLN A 64 1.10 3.36 -8.48
N ALA A 65 0.50 2.51 -9.30
CA ALA A 65 -0.23 2.98 -10.47
C ALA A 65 -1.47 3.81 -10.10
N ILE A 66 -2.18 3.45 -9.03
CA ILE A 66 -3.36 4.18 -8.54
C ILE A 66 -2.98 5.53 -7.93
N GLU A 67 -1.81 5.64 -7.32
CA GLU A 67 -1.35 6.90 -6.73
C GLU A 67 -1.27 8.06 -7.72
N MET A 68 -1.05 7.77 -9.00
CA MET A 68 -0.91 8.81 -10.03
C MET A 68 -2.24 9.41 -10.49
N HIS A 69 -3.37 8.84 -10.09
CA HIS A 69 -4.70 9.38 -10.39
C HIS A 69 -5.62 9.33 -9.15
N PRO A 70 -5.36 10.19 -8.13
CA PRO A 70 -6.18 10.25 -6.91
C PRO A 70 -7.52 10.97 -7.22
N ILE A 71 -8.34 10.33 -8.03
CA ILE A 71 -9.66 10.80 -8.48
C ILE A 71 -10.72 9.74 -8.24
N GLY A 72 -11.99 10.14 -8.22
CA GLY A 72 -13.09 9.23 -7.95
C GLY A 72 -13.00 8.60 -6.54
N PRO A 73 -13.28 7.29 -6.40
CA PRO A 73 -13.48 6.64 -5.09
C PRO A 73 -12.29 6.71 -4.15
N VAL A 74 -11.05 6.75 -4.67
CA VAL A 74 -9.84 6.85 -3.83
C VAL A 74 -9.56 8.27 -3.32
N ALA A 75 -10.22 9.28 -3.88
CA ALA A 75 -10.14 10.67 -3.42
C ALA A 75 -11.25 11.04 -2.42
N GLU A 76 -12.33 10.26 -2.35
CA GLU A 76 -13.45 10.50 -1.45
C GLU A 76 -13.04 10.45 0.03
N ASN A 77 -13.72 11.22 0.87
CA ASN A 77 -13.47 11.27 2.32
C ASN A 77 -11.98 11.49 2.64
N GLU A 78 -11.40 12.54 2.05
CA GLU A 78 -9.98 12.90 2.24
C GLU A 78 -9.00 11.78 1.85
N GLY A 79 -9.39 10.91 0.90
CA GLY A 79 -8.56 9.79 0.45
C GLY A 79 -8.56 8.59 1.40
N PHE A 80 -9.57 8.44 2.26
CA PHE A 80 -9.62 7.36 3.26
C PHE A 80 -9.39 5.99 2.64
N LEU A 81 -10.01 5.68 1.49
CA LEU A 81 -9.84 4.39 0.82
C LEU A 81 -8.40 4.18 0.32
N ARG A 82 -7.79 5.24 -0.24
CA ARG A 82 -6.37 5.22 -0.63
C ARG A 82 -5.46 4.98 0.58
N HIS A 83 -5.70 5.67 1.70
CA HIS A 83 -4.90 5.52 2.92
C HIS A 83 -5.07 4.13 3.54
N ARG A 84 -6.24 3.51 3.41
CA ARG A 84 -6.49 2.14 3.88
C ARG A 84 -5.72 1.10 3.06
N ILE A 85 -5.56 1.33 1.75
CA ILE A 85 -4.78 0.46 0.86
C ILE A 85 -3.29 0.73 1.04
N HIS A 86 -2.89 2.00 0.93
CA HIS A 86 -1.50 2.42 0.93
C HIS A 86 -1.19 3.23 2.19
N SER A 87 -0.66 2.55 3.22
CA SER A 87 -0.39 3.15 4.53
C SER A 87 0.50 4.39 4.46
N TYR A 88 1.49 4.41 3.57
CA TYR A 88 2.39 5.54 3.37
C TYR A 88 1.68 6.82 2.90
N ALA A 89 0.50 6.69 2.27
CA ALA A 89 -0.30 7.85 1.89
C ALA A 89 -0.82 8.65 3.11
N SER A 90 -0.88 8.04 4.30
CA SER A 90 -1.25 8.72 5.56
C SER A 90 -0.05 9.26 6.35
N GLY A 91 1.17 9.06 5.86
CA GLY A 91 2.42 9.47 6.51
C GLY A 91 3.30 8.28 6.91
N PRO A 92 4.31 8.48 7.78
CA PRO A 92 5.20 7.42 8.21
C PRO A 92 4.45 6.26 8.86
N LEU A 93 4.95 5.06 8.66
CA LEU A 93 4.46 3.87 9.36
C LEU A 93 4.63 4.01 10.87
N SER A 94 3.86 3.24 11.61
CA SER A 94 4.00 3.09 13.06
C SER A 94 4.52 1.69 13.40
N PRO A 95 5.83 1.44 13.38
CA PRO A 95 6.41 0.12 13.66
C PRO A 95 5.91 -0.46 14.98
N CYS A 96 5.93 0.31 16.06
CA CYS A 96 5.38 -0.12 17.35
C CYS A 96 3.89 -0.50 17.24
N GLY A 97 3.08 0.28 16.50
CA GLY A 97 1.67 -0.04 16.32
C GLY A 97 1.43 -1.30 15.49
N ILE A 98 2.31 -1.58 14.54
CA ILE A 98 2.28 -2.83 13.75
C ILE A 98 2.71 -4.01 14.62
N ASP A 99 3.73 -3.86 15.46
CA ASP A 99 4.12 -4.90 16.44
C ASP A 99 3.01 -5.16 17.46
N GLN A 100 2.32 -4.12 17.94
CA GLN A 100 1.12 -4.30 18.77
C GLN A 100 0.01 -5.03 18.04
N THR A 101 -0.13 -4.82 16.72
CA THR A 101 -1.10 -5.58 15.92
C THR A 101 -0.72 -7.06 15.93
N ALA A 102 0.55 -7.41 15.68
CA ALA A 102 1.01 -8.79 15.73
C ALA A 102 0.86 -9.42 17.13
N ALA A 103 1.14 -8.67 18.18
CA ALA A 103 1.02 -9.15 19.56
C ALA A 103 -0.44 -9.32 20.04
N SER A 104 -1.42 -8.82 19.30
CA SER A 104 -2.84 -8.85 19.68
C SER A 104 -3.72 -9.67 18.74
N VAL A 105 -3.16 -10.33 17.73
CA VAL A 105 -3.96 -11.02 16.70
C VAL A 105 -4.88 -12.10 17.28
N ASP A 106 -4.48 -12.75 18.36
CA ASP A 106 -5.24 -13.82 19.03
C ASP A 106 -6.13 -13.30 20.17
N ASP A 107 -6.14 -11.97 20.42
CA ASP A 107 -6.95 -11.39 21.48
C ASP A 107 -8.46 -11.52 21.14
N PRO A 108 -9.30 -11.91 22.10
CA PRO A 108 -10.74 -11.95 21.88
C PRO A 108 -11.31 -10.60 21.46
N GLY A 109 -11.94 -10.56 20.29
CA GLY A 109 -12.54 -9.34 19.74
C GLY A 109 -11.52 -8.40 19.04
N PHE A 110 -10.32 -8.90 18.71
CA PHE A 110 -9.41 -8.16 17.86
C PHE A 110 -10.02 -7.89 16.48
N GLU A 111 -9.96 -6.65 16.03
CA GLU A 111 -10.45 -6.21 14.73
C GLU A 111 -9.40 -5.31 14.07
N ILE A 112 -8.88 -5.72 12.92
CA ILE A 112 -7.88 -4.94 12.17
C ILE A 112 -8.39 -3.55 11.77
N THR A 113 -9.69 -3.41 11.57
CA THR A 113 -10.34 -2.15 11.22
C THR A 113 -10.29 -1.09 12.35
N ASN A 114 -10.05 -1.50 13.59
CA ASN A 114 -9.84 -0.60 14.73
C ASN A 114 -8.41 -0.03 14.79
N ARG A 115 -7.49 -0.53 13.97
CA ARG A 115 -6.13 -0.01 13.91
C ARG A 115 -6.05 1.25 13.05
N SER A 116 -5.12 2.14 13.40
CA SER A 116 -4.84 3.35 12.61
C SER A 116 -4.34 3.02 11.21
N LEU A 117 -4.56 3.90 10.25
CA LEU A 117 -4.20 3.69 8.84
C LEU A 117 -2.69 3.46 8.62
N ASN A 118 -1.83 4.05 9.45
CA ASN A 118 -0.38 3.83 9.40
C ASN A 118 0.10 2.57 10.14
N GLN A 119 -0.83 1.72 10.60
CA GLN A 119 -0.56 0.42 11.25
C GLN A 119 -1.10 -0.74 10.40
N ARG A 120 -1.69 -0.47 9.25
CA ARG A 120 -2.26 -1.43 8.30
C ARG A 120 -2.00 -0.98 6.87
N GLY A 121 -2.52 -1.68 5.86
CA GLY A 121 -2.20 -1.40 4.45
C GLY A 121 -0.88 -2.04 4.00
N VAL A 122 -0.52 -1.84 2.74
CA VAL A 122 0.63 -2.52 2.12
C VAL A 122 1.98 -2.20 2.75
N GLY A 123 2.14 -1.02 3.36
CA GLY A 123 3.37 -0.68 4.09
C GLY A 123 3.50 -1.46 5.40
N ALA A 124 2.41 -1.73 6.12
CA ALA A 124 2.46 -2.56 7.31
C ALA A 124 2.79 -4.03 6.97
N ILE A 125 2.28 -4.55 5.84
CA ILE A 125 2.66 -5.87 5.32
C ILE A 125 4.16 -5.90 4.99
N GLU A 126 4.68 -4.83 4.39
CA GLU A 126 6.11 -4.70 4.13
C GLU A 126 6.94 -4.87 5.41
N TYR A 127 6.62 -4.08 6.44
CA TYR A 127 7.30 -4.18 7.73
C TYR A 127 7.28 -5.61 8.28
N LEU A 128 6.13 -6.27 8.27
CA LEU A 128 5.97 -7.63 8.80
C LEU A 128 6.76 -8.69 8.02
N LEU A 129 6.97 -8.50 6.71
CA LEU A 129 7.68 -9.45 5.84
C LEU A 129 9.19 -9.17 5.72
N TYR A 130 9.64 -7.92 5.91
CA TYR A 130 11.01 -7.53 5.60
C TYR A 130 11.82 -7.08 6.82
N GLU A 131 11.19 -6.66 7.93
CA GLU A 131 11.93 -6.35 9.14
C GLU A 131 12.57 -7.63 9.71
N GLU A 132 13.90 -7.66 9.69
CA GLU A 132 14.67 -8.85 10.03
C GLU A 132 14.68 -9.13 11.54
N THR A 133 14.63 -8.07 12.37
CA THR A 133 14.52 -8.28 13.80
C THR A 133 13.09 -8.65 14.19
N LEU A 134 12.94 -9.68 14.99
CA LEU A 134 11.66 -10.06 15.57
C LEU A 134 11.37 -9.35 16.90
N GLN A 135 12.24 -8.44 17.35
CA GLN A 135 11.99 -7.62 18.52
C GLN A 135 11.00 -6.49 18.18
N HIS A 136 10.11 -6.17 19.13
CA HIS A 136 9.18 -5.05 18.93
C HIS A 136 9.90 -3.69 18.97
N ARG A 137 9.33 -2.71 18.26
CA ARG A 137 9.82 -1.33 18.20
C ARG A 137 9.12 -0.39 19.19
N CYS A 138 8.33 -0.95 20.13
CA CYS A 138 7.66 -0.16 21.16
C CYS A 138 8.62 0.25 22.28
N SER A 139 8.30 1.33 22.99
CA SER A 139 9.02 1.73 24.18
C SER A 139 8.95 0.65 25.26
N ALA A 140 9.96 0.61 26.13
CA ALA A 140 9.98 -0.29 27.28
C ALA A 140 8.75 -0.08 28.16
N GLY A 141 8.16 -1.18 28.65
CA GLY A 141 6.95 -1.15 29.49
C GLY A 141 5.64 -0.95 28.73
N ASN A 142 5.63 -1.10 27.41
CA ASN A 142 4.38 -1.14 26.64
C ASN A 142 3.60 -2.41 26.99
N PRO A 143 2.37 -2.32 27.56
CA PRO A 143 1.68 -3.50 28.12
C PRO A 143 1.25 -4.51 27.03
N VAL A 144 1.06 -4.07 25.78
CA VAL A 144 0.65 -4.96 24.68
C VAL A 144 1.81 -5.84 24.19
N THR A 145 3.02 -5.30 24.26
CA THR A 145 4.22 -6.01 23.78
C THR A 145 5.15 -6.47 24.92
N GLU A 146 4.69 -6.43 26.16
CA GLU A 146 5.52 -6.73 27.35
C GLU A 146 6.14 -8.12 27.29
N VAL A 147 5.39 -9.12 26.83
CA VAL A 147 5.84 -10.52 26.75
C VAL A 147 6.37 -10.91 25.37
N TRP A 148 6.27 -10.02 24.38
CA TRP A 148 6.60 -10.33 22.99
C TRP A 148 8.02 -10.90 22.80
N ASN A 149 9.02 -10.27 23.42
CA ASN A 149 10.41 -10.66 23.25
C ASN A 149 10.76 -11.97 23.99
N ASP A 150 9.88 -12.44 24.89
CA ASP A 150 10.01 -13.71 25.61
C ASP A 150 9.42 -14.89 24.83
N LEU A 151 8.60 -14.61 23.78
CA LEU A 151 8.07 -15.62 22.89
C LEU A 151 9.19 -16.27 22.06
N GLY A 152 8.98 -17.52 21.65
CA GLY A 152 9.84 -18.22 20.71
C GLY A 152 9.90 -17.52 19.34
N GLU A 153 11.00 -17.73 18.61
CA GLU A 153 11.16 -17.16 17.27
C GLU A 153 10.01 -17.58 16.34
N THR A 154 9.64 -18.86 16.37
CA THR A 154 8.55 -19.41 15.56
C THR A 154 7.22 -18.75 15.91
N ASP A 155 6.91 -18.60 17.19
CA ASP A 155 5.64 -17.99 17.62
C ASP A 155 5.54 -16.55 17.14
N ARG A 156 6.60 -15.74 17.30
CA ARG A 156 6.66 -14.36 16.80
C ARG A 156 6.50 -14.27 15.27
N LYS A 157 7.06 -15.24 14.53
CA LYS A 157 6.87 -15.30 13.06
C LYS A 157 5.42 -15.64 12.71
N VAL A 158 4.80 -16.57 13.43
CA VAL A 158 3.40 -16.95 13.26
C VAL A 158 2.49 -15.74 13.51
N ASP A 159 2.65 -15.04 14.63
CA ASP A 159 1.82 -13.88 14.98
C ASP A 159 1.99 -12.75 13.95
N ARG A 160 3.23 -12.48 13.50
CA ARG A 160 3.48 -11.52 12.40
C ARG A 160 2.79 -11.94 11.10
N CYS A 161 2.80 -13.23 10.80
CA CYS A 161 2.17 -13.75 9.61
C CYS A 161 0.63 -13.65 9.67
N LEU A 162 0.03 -13.98 10.81
CA LEU A 162 -1.41 -13.80 11.05
C LEU A 162 -1.81 -12.33 10.93
N ALA A 163 -1.04 -11.40 11.51
CA ALA A 163 -1.25 -9.97 11.35
C ALA A 163 -1.17 -9.55 9.88
N ALA A 164 -0.17 -10.04 9.13
CA ALA A 164 -0.03 -9.75 7.72
C ALA A 164 -1.21 -10.27 6.89
N GLN A 165 -1.75 -11.46 7.22
CA GLN A 165 -2.95 -12.02 6.55
C GLN A 165 -4.18 -11.15 6.79
N LEU A 166 -4.47 -10.75 8.03
CA LEU A 166 -5.60 -9.87 8.35
C LEU A 166 -5.49 -8.50 7.66
N ILE A 167 -4.28 -7.95 7.60
CA ILE A 167 -4.03 -6.70 6.88
C ILE A 167 -4.20 -6.90 5.38
N ALA A 168 -3.74 -8.01 4.81
CA ALA A 168 -3.87 -8.31 3.38
C ALA A 168 -5.35 -8.49 2.98
N GLU A 169 -6.16 -9.13 3.81
CA GLU A 169 -7.62 -9.24 3.61
C GLU A 169 -8.29 -7.86 3.65
N ASP A 170 -7.91 -6.98 4.59
CA ASP A 170 -8.40 -5.60 4.66
C ASP A 170 -8.03 -4.79 3.41
N VAL A 171 -6.81 -4.95 2.91
CA VAL A 171 -6.34 -4.33 1.65
C VAL A 171 -7.11 -4.88 0.45
N ALA A 172 -7.31 -6.20 0.36
CA ALA A 172 -8.05 -6.82 -0.74
C ALA A 172 -9.51 -6.35 -0.78
N GLY A 173 -10.16 -6.25 0.38
CA GLY A 173 -11.50 -5.69 0.49
C GLY A 173 -11.56 -4.22 0.06
N ALA A 174 -10.58 -3.41 0.47
CA ALA A 174 -10.51 -2.00 0.10
C ALA A 174 -10.21 -1.80 -1.41
N ALA A 175 -9.32 -2.61 -1.98
CA ALA A 175 -8.98 -2.58 -3.40
C ALA A 175 -10.18 -3.00 -4.29
N THR A 176 -10.88 -4.05 -3.87
CA THR A 176 -12.12 -4.49 -4.53
C THR A 176 -13.19 -3.39 -4.50
N LEU A 177 -13.38 -2.77 -3.34
CA LEU A 177 -14.33 -1.66 -3.19
C LEU A 177 -13.95 -0.46 -4.07
N ALA A 178 -12.64 -0.14 -4.18
CA ALA A 178 -12.16 0.93 -5.04
C ALA A 178 -12.45 0.64 -6.53
N ARG A 179 -12.19 -0.59 -6.99
CA ARG A 179 -12.51 -1.05 -8.34
C ARG A 179 -14.00 -0.93 -8.65
N ASP A 180 -14.84 -1.44 -7.76
CA ASP A 180 -16.30 -1.49 -7.98
C ASP A 180 -16.89 -0.08 -8.00
N ARG A 181 -16.49 0.78 -7.05
CA ARG A 181 -16.90 2.20 -7.04
C ARG A 181 -16.39 2.98 -8.26
N TRP A 182 -15.17 2.67 -8.75
CA TRP A 182 -14.69 3.27 -9.98
C TRP A 182 -15.54 2.85 -11.18
N SER A 183 -15.91 1.57 -11.27
CA SER A 183 -16.81 1.07 -12.33
C SER A 183 -18.14 1.82 -12.34
N ASP A 184 -18.72 2.10 -11.18
CA ASP A 184 -19.95 2.88 -11.04
C ASP A 184 -19.73 4.35 -11.44
N TYR A 185 -18.59 4.95 -11.04
CA TYR A 185 -18.26 6.35 -11.29
C TYR A 185 -17.83 6.63 -12.75
N LEU A 186 -17.34 5.62 -13.47
CA LEU A 186 -16.79 5.78 -14.83
C LEU A 186 -17.78 6.46 -15.81
N SER A 187 -19.07 6.11 -15.74
CA SER A 187 -20.09 6.70 -16.58
C SER A 187 -20.30 8.20 -16.32
N GLU A 188 -20.19 8.64 -15.08
CA GLU A 188 -20.21 10.04 -14.67
C GLU A 188 -18.94 10.76 -15.11
N PHE A 189 -17.78 10.15 -14.87
CA PHE A 189 -16.47 10.68 -15.28
C PHE A 189 -16.39 10.91 -16.80
N ALA A 190 -16.95 10.01 -17.59
CA ALA A 190 -16.94 10.04 -19.05
C ALA A 190 -18.11 10.85 -19.67
N ALA A 191 -19.09 11.28 -18.88
CA ALA A 191 -20.27 11.98 -19.36
C ALA A 191 -19.92 13.31 -20.06
N GLU A 192 -20.54 13.59 -21.19
CA GLU A 192 -20.30 14.83 -21.95
C GLU A 192 -20.59 16.10 -21.12
N SER A 193 -21.59 16.05 -20.24
CA SER A 193 -21.93 17.14 -19.32
C SER A 193 -20.81 17.39 -18.28
N ASN A 194 -19.97 16.41 -18.00
CA ASN A 194 -18.94 16.46 -16.96
C ASN A 194 -17.50 16.62 -17.52
N ILE A 195 -17.34 16.71 -18.84
CA ILE A 195 -16.03 16.78 -19.51
C ILE A 195 -15.12 17.87 -18.92
N GLY A 196 -15.67 19.04 -18.62
CA GLY A 196 -14.90 20.13 -17.99
C GLY A 196 -14.36 19.74 -16.61
N ALA A 197 -15.23 19.18 -15.76
CA ALA A 197 -14.85 18.72 -14.42
C ALA A 197 -13.84 17.57 -14.47
N SER A 198 -14.07 16.58 -15.33
CA SER A 198 -13.17 15.44 -15.52
C SER A 198 -11.80 15.86 -16.08
N THR A 199 -11.77 16.86 -16.99
CA THR A 199 -10.52 17.44 -17.49
C THR A 199 -9.75 18.14 -16.35
N GLN A 200 -10.47 18.86 -15.48
CA GLN A 200 -9.85 19.49 -14.31
C GLN A 200 -9.26 18.45 -13.36
N LEU A 201 -10.00 17.39 -13.02
CA LEU A 201 -9.51 16.28 -12.20
C LEU A 201 -8.24 15.64 -12.79
N MET A 202 -8.21 15.44 -14.10
CA MET A 202 -7.03 14.93 -14.80
C MET A 202 -5.85 15.91 -14.73
N THR A 203 -6.11 17.21 -14.91
CA THR A 203 -5.07 18.23 -14.80
C THR A 203 -4.48 18.27 -13.38
N ASP A 204 -5.34 18.19 -12.36
CA ASP A 204 -4.93 18.16 -10.96
C ASP A 204 -4.11 16.88 -10.64
N ALA A 205 -4.49 15.74 -11.22
CA ALA A 205 -3.75 14.48 -11.08
C ALA A 205 -2.32 14.59 -11.62
N PHE A 206 -2.05 15.38 -12.66
CA PHE A 206 -0.70 15.58 -13.17
C PHE A 206 0.24 16.25 -12.16
N PHE A 207 -0.28 17.08 -11.26
CA PHE A 207 0.52 17.70 -10.19
C PHE A 207 0.95 16.70 -9.11
N VAL A 208 0.35 15.50 -9.07
CA VAL A 208 0.78 14.44 -8.13
C VAL A 208 2.23 14.06 -8.37
N LEU A 209 2.69 14.03 -9.62
CA LEU A 209 4.09 13.77 -9.93
C LEU A 209 5.04 14.76 -9.22
N ASP A 210 4.71 16.05 -9.26
CA ASP A 210 5.52 17.11 -8.62
C ASP A 210 5.43 17.02 -7.09
N LYS A 211 4.23 16.92 -6.54
CA LYS A 211 3.99 16.98 -5.10
C LYS A 211 4.33 15.69 -4.35
N LEU A 212 3.94 14.55 -4.91
CA LEU A 212 4.15 13.26 -4.27
C LEU A 212 5.53 12.69 -4.62
N VAL A 213 5.81 12.50 -5.91
CA VAL A 213 7.04 11.80 -6.31
C VAL A 213 8.28 12.66 -6.09
N LYS A 214 8.27 13.88 -6.63
CA LYS A 214 9.43 14.77 -6.49
C LYS A 214 9.61 15.28 -5.06
N ASP A 215 8.56 15.87 -4.46
CA ASP A 215 8.70 16.56 -3.17
C ASP A 215 8.71 15.60 -1.98
N GLN A 216 7.85 14.56 -1.97
CA GLN A 216 7.73 13.65 -0.83
C GLN A 216 8.66 12.43 -0.97
N LYS A 217 8.53 11.65 -2.05
CA LYS A 217 9.29 10.39 -2.16
C LYS A 217 10.80 10.60 -2.41
N LEU A 218 11.19 11.68 -3.08
CA LEU A 218 12.59 12.00 -3.35
C LEU A 218 13.10 13.17 -2.50
N GLY A 219 12.43 14.31 -2.55
CA GLY A 219 12.91 15.55 -1.96
C GLY A 219 12.97 15.50 -0.43
N LEU A 220 11.99 14.88 0.22
CA LEU A 220 11.95 14.80 1.68
C LEU A 220 13.05 13.91 2.25
N PRO A 221 13.24 12.65 1.82
CA PRO A 221 14.34 11.81 2.31
C PRO A 221 15.73 12.40 2.05
N LEU A 222 15.90 13.08 0.91
CA LEU A 222 17.17 13.69 0.53
C LEU A 222 17.47 15.04 1.23
N GLY A 223 16.54 15.54 2.06
CA GLY A 223 16.69 16.85 2.72
C GLY A 223 16.50 18.06 1.79
N ILE A 224 16.01 17.85 0.57
CA ILE A 224 15.72 18.93 -0.39
C ILE A 224 14.40 19.62 -0.06
N ASN A 225 13.41 18.85 0.43
CA ASN A 225 12.14 19.39 0.86
C ASN A 225 12.33 20.16 2.20
N PRO A 226 11.88 21.43 2.31
CA PRO A 226 12.11 22.26 3.49
C PRO A 226 11.43 21.76 4.77
N THR A 227 10.52 20.78 4.69
CA THR A 227 9.94 20.13 5.88
C THR A 227 10.95 19.19 6.55
N CYS A 228 11.97 18.70 5.83
CA CYS A 228 13.12 18.05 6.43
C CYS A 228 14.02 19.11 7.08
N ARG A 229 14.14 19.09 8.39
CA ARG A 229 14.95 20.02 9.18
C ARG A 229 16.35 19.51 9.47
N LEU A 230 16.70 18.35 8.92
CA LEU A 230 18.02 17.72 9.00
C LEU A 230 18.71 17.78 7.64
N ILE A 231 19.95 17.32 7.57
CA ILE A 231 20.67 17.19 6.29
C ILE A 231 19.95 16.19 5.37
N THR A 232 19.44 15.12 5.93
CA THR A 232 18.58 14.12 5.27
C THR A 232 17.52 13.64 6.24
N CYS A 233 16.39 13.13 5.73
CA CYS A 233 15.30 12.56 6.53
C CYS A 233 15.04 11.11 6.11
N PRO A 234 15.94 10.17 6.44
CA PRO A 234 15.84 8.77 6.01
C PRO A 234 14.57 8.08 6.53
N ASP A 235 14.06 8.44 7.71
CA ASP A 235 12.82 7.91 8.28
C ASP A 235 11.56 8.26 7.46
N SER A 236 11.72 9.10 6.42
CA SER A 236 10.65 9.47 5.49
C SER A 236 10.71 8.67 4.18
N ILE A 237 11.60 7.69 4.09
CA ILE A 237 11.71 6.83 2.91
C ILE A 237 10.49 5.90 2.86
N GLU A 238 9.78 5.93 1.74
CA GLU A 238 8.76 4.92 1.45
C GLU A 238 9.43 3.59 1.10
N SER A 239 8.88 2.49 1.61
CA SER A 239 9.39 1.14 1.37
C SER A 239 10.85 0.95 1.80
N GLU A 240 11.18 1.44 3.00
CA GLU A 240 12.54 1.37 3.56
C GLU A 240 12.95 -0.07 3.92
N TYR A 241 12.02 -0.90 4.40
CA TYR A 241 12.32 -2.27 4.85
C TYR A 241 12.63 -3.22 3.70
N SER A 242 11.97 -3.04 2.56
CA SER A 242 12.16 -3.84 1.35
C SER A 242 13.23 -3.27 0.42
N PHE A 243 13.74 -2.08 0.68
CA PHE A 243 14.60 -1.31 -0.23
C PHE A 243 13.96 -1.05 -1.60
N ASN A 244 12.62 -0.99 -1.65
CA ASN A 244 11.86 -0.89 -2.90
C ASN A 244 11.61 0.57 -3.35
N SER A 245 12.09 1.57 -2.63
CA SER A 245 11.79 3.00 -2.82
C SER A 245 11.99 3.51 -4.25
N LEU A 246 13.10 3.15 -4.89
CA LEU A 246 13.36 3.57 -6.28
C LEU A 246 12.50 2.82 -7.29
N ILE A 247 12.06 1.61 -6.96
CA ILE A 247 11.12 0.84 -7.78
C ILE A 247 9.74 1.48 -7.71
N THR A 248 9.26 1.88 -6.52
CA THR A 248 7.99 2.59 -6.37
C THR A 248 7.97 3.91 -7.13
N VAL A 249 9.05 4.68 -7.08
CA VAL A 249 9.21 5.91 -7.90
C VAL A 249 9.16 5.59 -9.40
N ARG A 250 9.87 4.56 -9.86
CA ARG A 250 9.81 4.13 -11.26
C ARG A 250 8.39 3.77 -11.68
N ASP A 251 7.67 3.03 -10.85
CA ASP A 251 6.32 2.58 -11.13
C ASP A 251 5.34 3.76 -11.20
N ASN A 252 5.50 4.76 -10.32
CA ASN A 252 4.78 6.02 -10.43
C ASN A 252 5.05 6.74 -11.75
N LEU A 253 6.33 6.82 -12.18
CA LEU A 253 6.69 7.45 -13.45
C LEU A 253 6.10 6.72 -14.67
N VAL A 254 6.07 5.38 -14.64
CA VAL A 254 5.45 4.56 -15.69
C VAL A 254 3.93 4.80 -15.72
N ALA A 255 3.29 4.80 -14.56
CA ALA A 255 1.85 5.07 -14.45
C ALA A 255 1.50 6.50 -14.90
N PHE A 256 2.29 7.50 -14.49
CA PHE A 256 2.14 8.87 -14.94
C PHE A 256 2.25 8.99 -16.46
N LYS A 257 3.28 8.36 -17.07
CA LYS A 257 3.45 8.37 -18.52
C LYS A 257 2.20 7.81 -19.22
N ARG A 258 1.65 6.69 -18.75
CA ARG A 258 0.41 6.10 -19.32
C ARG A 258 -0.79 7.03 -19.13
N LEU A 259 -0.92 7.66 -17.97
CA LEU A 259 -2.01 8.61 -17.70
C LEU A 259 -1.93 9.83 -18.63
N PHE A 260 -0.70 10.33 -18.87
CA PHE A 260 -0.46 11.51 -19.71
C PHE A 260 -0.63 11.22 -21.21
N SER A 261 -0.14 10.06 -21.69
CA SER A 261 -0.15 9.73 -23.12
C SER A 261 -1.35 8.88 -23.58
N GLY A 262 -2.18 8.40 -22.63
CA GLY A 262 -3.21 7.40 -22.90
C GLY A 262 -2.65 5.99 -23.02
N ALA A 263 -3.53 5.00 -23.21
CA ALA A 263 -3.17 3.57 -23.22
C ALA A 263 -2.13 3.21 -24.28
N ASP A 264 -2.21 3.80 -25.45
CA ASP A 264 -1.39 3.48 -26.63
C ASP A 264 -0.41 4.59 -27.02
N GLY A 265 -0.29 5.65 -26.19
CA GLY A 265 0.56 6.80 -26.49
C GLY A 265 0.07 7.65 -27.65
N GLN A 266 -1.24 7.59 -27.96
CA GLN A 266 -1.92 8.39 -28.99
C GLN A 266 -2.71 9.55 -28.38
#